data_b74ca604815cc6f61551434493baf94d
#
_entry.id   b74ca604815cc6f61551434493baf94d
#
_cell.length_a   1.000
_cell.length_b   1.000
_cell.length_c   1.000
_cell.angle_alpha   90.00
_cell.angle_beta   90.00
_cell.angle_gamma   90.00
#
_symmetry.space_group_name_H-M   'P 1'
#
loop_
_entity.id
_entity.type
_entity.pdbx_description
1 polymer ?
#
loop_
_entity_poly.entity_id
_entity_poly.type
_entity_poly.pdbx_seq_one_letter_code
_entity_poly.pdbx_strand_id
1 'polypeptide(L)'
;MSQSQFKITVEDGTMIEVKVDKAKKSTIGIIHLFHGMAEHMDRYDELVNALNIQGYDVLRHNHRGHGKDIDEVERGHFESMSQIADDAYEIVETLYGTELKVPYVVLGHSMGSIIARLFVMRYPEFANGLILTGTGMFPKWKGVPATFALKLITMILGKRRRVNWVNKLVNKSFNKRIDNPLTESDWISTRRDEVEKFVKDEYCGFKVSNQLIYQTVKFMMLTIEPKC
;
A
#
# COMPACT_ATOMS: atom_id res chain seq x y z
N MET A 1 -8.37 -19.18 -16.41
CA MET A 1 -7.84 -18.53 -15.20
C MET A 1 -9.04 -18.08 -14.39
N SER A 2 -9.22 -18.56 -13.16
CA SER A 2 -10.31 -18.02 -12.34
C SER A 2 -9.74 -16.84 -11.54
N GLN A 3 -9.91 -15.65 -12.06
CA GLN A 3 -9.75 -14.40 -11.35
C GLN A 3 -11.13 -14.02 -10.81
N SER A 4 -11.22 -13.81 -9.52
CA SER A 4 -12.44 -13.31 -8.88
C SER A 4 -12.18 -11.90 -8.36
N GLN A 5 -12.95 -10.94 -8.87
CA GLN A 5 -12.96 -9.55 -8.39
C GLN A 5 -14.32 -9.27 -7.76
N PHE A 6 -14.30 -8.73 -6.55
CA PHE A 6 -15.50 -8.46 -5.78
C PHE A 6 -15.21 -7.39 -4.71
N LYS A 7 -16.22 -6.98 -3.98
CA LYS A 7 -16.07 -6.06 -2.85
C LYS A 7 -16.38 -6.78 -1.54
N ILE A 8 -15.56 -6.53 -0.53
CA ILE A 8 -15.80 -6.97 0.84
C ILE A 8 -16.20 -5.75 1.66
N THR A 9 -17.28 -5.87 2.42
CA THR A 9 -17.69 -4.85 3.39
C THR A 9 -16.99 -5.14 4.71
N VAL A 10 -16.15 -4.22 5.17
CA VAL A 10 -15.44 -4.29 6.45
C VAL A 10 -16.29 -3.73 7.59
N GLU A 11 -15.86 -3.91 8.84
CA GLU A 11 -16.63 -3.64 10.07
C GLU A 11 -17.31 -2.25 10.09
N ASP A 12 -16.64 -1.21 9.57
CA ASP A 12 -17.21 0.15 9.55
C ASP A 12 -18.17 0.41 8.37
N GLY A 13 -18.49 -0.62 7.58
CA GLY A 13 -19.39 -0.53 6.43
C GLY A 13 -18.70 -0.11 5.13
N THR A 14 -17.38 0.13 5.14
CA THR A 14 -16.64 0.48 3.92
C THR A 14 -16.51 -0.74 3.01
N MET A 15 -16.75 -0.54 1.72
CA MET A 15 -16.54 -1.58 0.69
C MET A 15 -15.13 -1.49 0.13
N ILE A 16 -14.36 -2.54 0.30
CA ILE A 16 -12.99 -2.67 -0.22
C ILE A 16 -13.00 -3.56 -1.46
N GLU A 17 -12.40 -3.07 -2.54
CA GLU A 17 -12.21 -3.86 -3.77
C GLU A 17 -11.09 -4.89 -3.60
N VAL A 18 -11.41 -6.15 -3.88
CA VAL A 18 -10.54 -7.30 -3.64
C VAL A 18 -10.44 -8.16 -4.89
N LYS A 19 -9.26 -8.70 -5.16
CA LYS A 19 -9.01 -9.73 -6.18
C LYS A 19 -8.34 -10.95 -5.56
N VAL A 20 -8.81 -12.12 -6.00
CA VAL A 20 -8.17 -13.40 -5.73
C VAL A 20 -7.77 -14.03 -7.05
N ASP A 21 -6.48 -14.13 -7.27
CA ASP A 21 -5.87 -14.74 -8.44
C ASP A 21 -5.35 -16.14 -8.05
N LYS A 22 -5.99 -17.17 -8.59
CA LYS A 22 -5.68 -18.56 -8.22
C LYS A 22 -4.40 -19.06 -8.88
N ALA A 23 -3.65 -19.88 -8.16
CA ALA A 23 -2.53 -20.63 -8.67
C ALA A 23 -2.91 -21.43 -9.93
N LYS A 24 -1.95 -21.60 -10.86
CA LYS A 24 -2.12 -22.42 -12.08
C LYS A 24 -1.86 -23.90 -11.85
N LYS A 25 -1.55 -24.29 -10.63
CA LYS A 25 -1.35 -25.66 -10.14
C LYS A 25 -1.83 -25.75 -8.69
N SER A 26 -1.58 -26.85 -8.01
CA SER A 26 -1.94 -27.01 -6.58
C SER A 26 -1.35 -25.84 -5.76
N THR A 27 -2.20 -25.21 -4.97
CA THR A 27 -1.81 -24.05 -4.13
C THR A 27 -0.86 -24.50 -3.02
N ILE A 28 0.33 -23.88 -2.98
CA ILE A 28 1.36 -24.12 -1.98
C ILE A 28 1.46 -22.99 -0.94
N GLY A 29 0.77 -21.89 -1.17
CA GLY A 29 0.73 -20.75 -0.25
C GLY A 29 -0.13 -19.62 -0.80
N ILE A 30 -0.46 -18.66 0.05
CA ILE A 30 -1.18 -17.44 -0.29
C ILE A 30 -0.23 -16.26 -0.12
N ILE A 31 -0.15 -15.40 -1.13
CA ILE A 31 0.58 -14.13 -1.04
C ILE A 31 -0.46 -13.00 -1.01
N HIS A 32 -0.49 -12.24 0.08
CA HIS A 32 -1.32 -11.04 0.19
C HIS A 32 -0.51 -9.80 -0.17
N LEU A 33 -0.84 -9.16 -1.28
CA LEU A 33 -0.10 -8.05 -1.86
C LEU A 33 -0.71 -6.71 -1.44
N PHE A 34 0.12 -5.84 -0.85
CA PHE A 34 -0.20 -4.48 -0.42
C PHE A 34 0.52 -3.49 -1.33
N HIS A 35 -0.23 -2.75 -2.14
CA HIS A 35 0.31 -1.78 -3.10
C HIS A 35 0.82 -0.50 -2.44
N GLY A 36 1.54 0.33 -3.20
CA GLY A 36 2.12 1.58 -2.73
C GLY A 36 1.16 2.77 -2.72
N MET A 37 1.68 3.93 -2.38
CA MET A 37 0.94 5.20 -2.36
C MET A 37 0.66 5.69 -3.78
N ALA A 38 -0.56 6.19 -4.01
CA ALA A 38 -1.01 6.74 -5.28
C ALA A 38 -0.83 5.79 -6.47
N GLU A 39 -1.19 4.51 -6.25
CA GLU A 39 -1.28 3.47 -7.25
C GLU A 39 -2.40 2.49 -6.88
N HIS A 40 -2.54 1.38 -7.59
CA HIS A 40 -3.59 0.39 -7.35
C HIS A 40 -3.10 -1.05 -7.59
N MET A 41 -3.89 -2.02 -7.12
CA MET A 41 -3.53 -3.45 -7.15
C MET A 41 -3.28 -4.03 -8.55
N ASP A 42 -3.88 -3.47 -9.62
CA ASP A 42 -3.76 -4.03 -10.97
C ASP A 42 -2.36 -3.82 -11.59
N ARG A 43 -1.57 -2.89 -11.05
CA ARG A 43 -0.19 -2.67 -11.50
C ARG A 43 0.73 -3.88 -11.29
N TYR A 44 0.28 -4.85 -10.50
CA TYR A 44 1.06 -6.04 -10.14
C TYR A 44 0.70 -7.28 -10.95
N ASP A 45 -0.07 -7.15 -12.05
CA ASP A 45 -0.56 -8.29 -12.85
C ASP A 45 0.56 -9.21 -13.36
N GLU A 46 1.71 -8.65 -13.75
CA GLU A 46 2.87 -9.46 -14.19
C GLU A 46 3.45 -10.29 -13.03
N LEU A 47 3.61 -9.68 -11.86
CA LEU A 47 4.08 -10.38 -10.65
C LEU A 47 3.09 -11.45 -10.23
N VAL A 48 1.80 -11.11 -10.21
CA VAL A 48 0.72 -12.05 -9.88
C VAL A 48 0.75 -13.26 -10.78
N ASN A 49 0.87 -13.04 -12.11
CA ASN A 49 0.95 -14.13 -13.06
C ASN A 49 2.17 -15.03 -12.83
N ALA A 50 3.32 -14.44 -12.53
CA ALA A 50 4.55 -15.20 -12.21
C ALA A 50 4.38 -16.05 -10.94
N LEU A 51 3.77 -15.50 -9.89
CA LEU A 51 3.50 -16.20 -8.64
C LEU A 51 2.47 -17.32 -8.82
N ASN A 52 1.41 -17.09 -9.60
CA ASN A 52 0.41 -18.13 -9.90
C ASN A 52 1.02 -19.32 -10.65
N ILE A 53 1.98 -19.09 -11.57
CA ILE A 53 2.71 -20.16 -12.26
C ILE A 53 3.52 -20.99 -11.25
N GLN A 54 4.06 -20.37 -10.20
CA GLN A 54 4.82 -21.06 -9.17
C GLN A 54 3.95 -21.81 -8.15
N GLY A 55 2.62 -21.62 -8.15
CA GLY A 55 1.69 -22.30 -7.26
C GLY A 55 1.22 -21.47 -6.07
N TYR A 56 1.39 -20.17 -6.11
CA TYR A 56 0.83 -19.28 -5.10
C TYR A 56 -0.52 -18.72 -5.55
N ASP A 57 -1.52 -18.75 -4.66
CA ASP A 57 -2.68 -17.88 -4.78
C ASP A 57 -2.24 -16.46 -4.41
N VAL A 58 -2.73 -15.45 -5.12
CA VAL A 58 -2.46 -14.06 -4.77
C VAL A 58 -3.76 -13.37 -4.38
N LEU A 59 -3.82 -12.92 -3.13
CA LEU A 59 -4.82 -12.01 -2.62
C LEU A 59 -4.31 -10.59 -2.77
N ARG A 60 -5.10 -9.70 -3.30
CA ARG A 60 -4.77 -8.27 -3.40
C ARG A 60 -6.02 -7.43 -3.24
N HIS A 61 -5.88 -6.25 -2.69
CA HIS A 61 -6.97 -5.30 -2.50
C HIS A 61 -6.50 -3.87 -2.75
N ASN A 62 -7.43 -2.99 -3.09
CA ASN A 62 -7.14 -1.57 -3.11
C ASN A 62 -7.29 -1.00 -1.69
N HIS A 63 -6.25 -0.34 -1.19
CA HIS A 63 -6.32 0.38 0.08
C HIS A 63 -7.35 1.51 0.02
N ARG A 64 -7.92 1.90 1.16
CA ARG A 64 -8.82 3.06 1.26
C ARG A 64 -8.24 4.28 0.53
N GLY A 65 -9.06 4.97 -0.22
CA GLY A 65 -8.65 6.11 -1.03
C GLY A 65 -7.88 5.76 -2.32
N HIS A 66 -7.79 4.48 -2.68
CA HIS A 66 -7.07 4.00 -3.86
C HIS A 66 -7.97 3.10 -4.72
N GLY A 67 -7.60 2.95 -6.01
CA GLY A 67 -8.34 2.14 -6.97
C GLY A 67 -9.26 2.95 -7.88
N LYS A 68 -9.98 2.24 -8.76
CA LYS A 68 -10.79 2.86 -9.83
C LYS A 68 -12.15 3.34 -9.33
N ASP A 69 -12.75 2.62 -8.41
CA ASP A 69 -14.12 2.83 -7.91
C ASP A 69 -14.19 3.83 -6.74
N ILE A 70 -13.16 4.65 -6.53
CA ILE A 70 -13.10 5.63 -5.45
C ILE A 70 -13.52 7.01 -5.97
N ASP A 71 -14.44 7.65 -5.24
CA ASP A 71 -14.85 9.03 -5.51
C ASP A 71 -13.64 9.97 -5.45
N GLU A 72 -13.65 11.00 -6.30
CA GLU A 72 -12.56 11.98 -6.39
C GLU A 72 -12.27 12.67 -5.04
N VAL A 73 -13.30 12.86 -4.21
CA VAL A 73 -13.16 13.45 -2.85
C VAL A 73 -12.38 12.53 -1.92
N GLU A 74 -12.59 11.22 -2.02
CA GLU A 74 -11.91 10.21 -1.19
C GLU A 74 -10.55 9.80 -1.76
N ARG A 75 -10.30 9.99 -3.06
CA ARG A 75 -9.05 9.60 -3.71
C ARG A 75 -7.83 10.19 -3.00
N GLY A 76 -6.87 9.32 -2.65
CA GLY A 76 -5.65 9.71 -1.95
C GLY A 76 -5.86 10.13 -0.49
N HIS A 77 -6.95 9.67 0.14
CA HIS A 77 -7.22 9.94 1.54
C HIS A 77 -7.56 8.66 2.33
N PHE A 78 -7.04 8.59 3.54
CA PHE A 78 -7.52 7.69 4.60
C PHE A 78 -7.25 8.33 5.98
N GLU A 79 -8.04 7.97 6.97
CA GLU A 79 -7.92 8.53 8.32
C GLU A 79 -6.81 7.87 9.13
N SER A 80 -6.64 6.55 9.01
CA SER A 80 -5.72 5.78 9.82
C SER A 80 -5.06 4.64 9.04
N MET A 81 -3.73 4.53 9.14
CA MET A 81 -3.01 3.38 8.59
C MET A 81 -3.27 2.10 9.38
N SER A 82 -3.59 2.20 10.68
CA SER A 82 -3.99 1.04 11.48
C SER A 82 -5.27 0.42 10.96
N GLN A 83 -6.24 1.24 10.57
CA GLN A 83 -7.48 0.78 9.97
C GLN A 83 -7.25 0.01 8.66
N ILE A 84 -6.30 0.44 7.82
CA ILE A 84 -5.97 -0.30 6.58
C ILE A 84 -5.37 -1.68 6.91
N ALA A 85 -4.59 -1.79 7.98
CA ALA A 85 -4.08 -3.08 8.43
C ALA A 85 -5.20 -3.98 8.99
N ASP A 86 -6.19 -3.39 9.67
CA ASP A 86 -7.37 -4.08 10.16
C ASP A 86 -8.27 -4.53 9.00
N ASP A 87 -8.50 -3.67 7.99
CA ASP A 87 -9.20 -4.04 6.75
C ASP A 87 -8.56 -5.28 6.09
N ALA A 88 -7.23 -5.30 6.00
CA ALA A 88 -6.52 -6.41 5.41
C ALA A 88 -6.70 -7.72 6.21
N TYR A 89 -6.78 -7.63 7.54
CA TYR A 89 -7.10 -8.77 8.39
C TYR A 89 -8.53 -9.27 8.15
N GLU A 90 -9.51 -8.38 8.17
CA GLU A 90 -10.92 -8.72 7.92
C GLU A 90 -11.13 -9.35 6.52
N ILE A 91 -10.41 -8.86 5.51
CA ILE A 91 -10.45 -9.43 4.16
C ILE A 91 -9.96 -10.89 4.16
N VAL A 92 -8.81 -11.17 4.78
CA VAL A 92 -8.29 -12.53 4.79
C VAL A 92 -9.11 -13.46 5.66
N GLU A 93 -9.61 -12.97 6.81
CA GLU A 93 -10.51 -13.72 7.69
C GLU A 93 -11.84 -14.07 6.99
N THR A 94 -12.43 -13.11 6.27
CA THR A 94 -13.66 -13.33 5.49
C THR A 94 -13.48 -14.39 4.40
N LEU A 95 -12.33 -14.40 3.72
CA LEU A 95 -12.09 -15.28 2.58
C LEU A 95 -11.60 -16.67 2.95
N TYR A 96 -10.85 -16.79 4.01
CA TYR A 96 -10.13 -18.02 4.35
C TYR A 96 -10.34 -18.49 5.79
N GLY A 97 -11.03 -17.69 6.63
CA GLY A 97 -11.18 -17.95 8.05
C GLY A 97 -9.92 -17.62 8.84
N THR A 98 -9.93 -17.98 10.12
CA THR A 98 -8.81 -17.75 11.06
C THR A 98 -7.73 -18.82 10.97
N GLU A 99 -8.03 -20.00 10.41
CA GLU A 99 -7.10 -21.13 10.27
C GLU A 99 -6.79 -21.38 8.79
N LEU A 100 -5.64 -20.87 8.35
CA LEU A 100 -5.18 -21.05 6.98
C LEU A 100 -4.55 -22.42 6.77
N LYS A 101 -4.98 -23.13 5.71
CA LYS A 101 -4.50 -24.49 5.39
C LYS A 101 -3.14 -24.52 4.69
N VAL A 102 -2.64 -23.38 4.25
CA VAL A 102 -1.37 -23.19 3.54
C VAL A 102 -0.66 -21.97 4.09
N PRO A 103 0.67 -21.87 3.97
CA PRO A 103 1.42 -20.69 4.39
C PRO A 103 0.85 -19.40 3.81
N TYR A 104 0.76 -18.37 4.65
CA TYR A 104 0.32 -17.03 4.27
C TYR A 104 1.48 -16.05 4.41
N VAL A 105 1.79 -15.37 3.31
CA VAL A 105 2.90 -14.41 3.22
C VAL A 105 2.37 -13.05 2.83
N VAL A 106 2.74 -12.03 3.59
CA VAL A 106 2.41 -10.63 3.28
C VAL A 106 3.53 -10.03 2.45
N LEU A 107 3.18 -9.47 1.27
CA LEU A 107 4.09 -8.75 0.40
C LEU A 107 3.67 -7.30 0.31
N GLY A 108 4.50 -6.37 0.77
CA GLY A 108 4.22 -4.94 0.72
C GLY A 108 5.24 -4.15 -0.09
N HIS A 109 4.74 -3.25 -0.95
CA HIS A 109 5.57 -2.32 -1.71
C HIS A 109 5.40 -0.88 -1.23
N SER A 110 6.50 -0.15 -1.03
CA SER A 110 6.50 1.28 -0.65
C SER A 110 5.61 1.56 0.58
N MET A 111 4.56 2.36 0.46
CA MET A 111 3.56 2.57 1.53
C MET A 111 2.95 1.22 1.98
N GLY A 112 2.64 0.33 1.05
CA GLY A 112 2.14 -1.02 1.38
C GLY A 112 3.12 -1.83 2.24
N SER A 113 4.44 -1.57 2.13
CA SER A 113 5.43 -2.21 3.00
C SER A 113 5.34 -1.74 4.46
N ILE A 114 4.91 -0.50 4.68
CA ILE A 114 4.67 0.04 6.03
C ILE A 114 3.40 -0.57 6.62
N ILE A 115 2.36 -0.68 5.81
CA ILE A 115 1.10 -1.34 6.18
C ILE A 115 1.35 -2.83 6.49
N ALA A 116 2.15 -3.52 5.67
CA ALA A 116 2.52 -4.91 5.86
C ALA A 116 3.27 -5.15 7.20
N ARG A 117 4.22 -4.27 7.54
CA ARG A 117 4.89 -4.30 8.86
C ARG A 117 3.87 -4.12 10.00
N LEU A 118 2.99 -3.14 9.86
CA LEU A 118 1.96 -2.87 10.87
C LEU A 118 0.98 -4.05 11.00
N PHE A 119 0.60 -4.66 9.89
CA PHE A 119 -0.24 -5.87 9.87
C PHE A 119 0.41 -7.01 10.67
N VAL A 120 1.67 -7.35 10.38
CA VAL A 120 2.40 -8.42 11.10
C VAL A 120 2.60 -8.07 12.58
N MET A 121 2.79 -6.80 12.94
CA MET A 121 2.89 -6.37 14.33
C MET A 121 1.56 -6.49 15.10
N ARG A 122 0.42 -6.38 14.42
CA ARG A 122 -0.92 -6.48 15.03
C ARG A 122 -1.46 -7.91 15.03
N TYR A 123 -1.10 -8.68 14.02
CA TYR A 123 -1.58 -10.05 13.78
C TYR A 123 -0.40 -11.01 13.54
N PRO A 124 0.52 -11.14 14.53
CA PRO A 124 1.78 -11.88 14.34
C PRO A 124 1.58 -13.36 14.08
N GLU A 125 0.51 -13.95 14.63
CA GLU A 125 0.16 -15.35 14.45
C GLU A 125 -0.37 -15.69 13.05
N PHE A 126 -0.78 -14.70 12.29
CA PHE A 126 -1.44 -14.89 10.99
C PHE A 126 -0.44 -15.06 9.84
N ALA A 127 0.69 -14.35 9.89
CA ALA A 127 1.64 -14.32 8.79
C ALA A 127 2.83 -15.27 9.01
N ASN A 128 3.03 -16.21 8.07
CA ASN A 128 4.19 -17.09 8.05
C ASN A 128 5.43 -16.44 7.44
N GLY A 129 5.27 -15.29 6.75
CA GLY A 129 6.38 -14.56 6.15
C GLY A 129 6.02 -13.13 5.76
N LEU A 130 7.04 -12.30 5.66
CA LEU A 130 6.93 -10.88 5.30
C LEU A 130 7.97 -10.53 4.24
N ILE A 131 7.50 -10.02 3.09
CA ILE A 131 8.35 -9.53 2.00
C ILE A 131 8.13 -8.02 1.86
N LEU A 132 9.21 -7.26 1.91
CA LEU A 132 9.18 -5.80 1.83
C LEU A 132 10.00 -5.32 0.64
N THR A 133 9.39 -4.52 -0.23
CA THR A 133 10.07 -3.90 -1.37
C THR A 133 9.91 -2.38 -1.32
N GLY A 134 10.95 -1.63 -1.69
CA GLY A 134 10.92 -0.17 -1.67
C GLY A 134 10.57 0.43 -0.30
N THR A 135 10.83 -0.30 0.78
CA THR A 135 10.40 0.10 2.12
C THR A 135 11.17 1.31 2.63
N GLY A 136 10.44 2.30 3.14
CA GLY A 136 11.01 3.49 3.76
C GLY A 136 11.23 3.29 5.26
N MET A 137 12.29 3.96 5.77
CA MET A 137 12.57 4.05 7.20
C MET A 137 12.99 5.48 7.56
N PHE A 138 12.52 5.94 8.72
CA PHE A 138 13.03 7.17 9.32
C PHE A 138 13.62 6.89 10.70
N PRO A 139 14.88 7.25 10.94
CA PRO A 139 15.41 7.24 12.30
C PRO A 139 14.66 8.28 13.16
N LYS A 140 14.47 7.99 14.46
CA LYS A 140 13.67 8.83 15.36
C LYS A 140 14.03 10.32 15.30
N TRP A 141 15.32 10.65 15.26
CA TRP A 141 15.77 12.03 15.26
C TRP A 141 15.31 12.84 14.03
N LYS A 142 15.03 12.19 12.88
CA LYS A 142 14.41 12.81 11.70
C LYS A 142 12.90 12.64 11.70
N GLY A 143 12.41 11.46 12.09
CA GLY A 143 11.01 11.09 12.04
C GLY A 143 10.14 11.87 13.01
N VAL A 144 10.61 12.11 14.25
CA VAL A 144 9.84 12.84 15.26
C VAL A 144 9.55 14.29 14.83
N PRO A 145 10.54 15.13 14.46
CA PRO A 145 10.24 16.49 14.00
C PRO A 145 9.42 16.52 12.71
N ALA A 146 9.67 15.61 11.76
CA ALA A 146 8.88 15.53 10.52
C ALA A 146 7.41 15.17 10.81
N THR A 147 7.17 14.20 11.67
CA THR A 147 5.81 13.80 12.08
C THR A 147 5.09 14.93 12.81
N PHE A 148 5.79 15.66 13.69
CA PHE A 148 5.24 16.82 14.39
C PHE A 148 4.85 17.93 13.41
N ALA A 149 5.73 18.30 12.49
CA ALA A 149 5.45 19.30 11.46
C ALA A 149 4.25 18.91 10.59
N LEU A 150 4.19 17.64 10.10
CA LEU A 150 3.07 17.14 9.32
C LEU A 150 1.77 17.13 10.11
N LYS A 151 1.82 16.81 11.43
CA LYS A 151 0.65 16.88 12.30
C LYS A 151 0.11 18.31 12.38
N LEU A 152 0.98 19.30 12.57
CA LEU A 152 0.58 20.71 12.59
C LEU A 152 -0.03 21.15 11.25
N ILE A 153 0.61 20.80 10.13
CA ILE A 153 0.08 21.08 8.79
C ILE A 153 -1.31 20.47 8.63
N THR A 154 -1.48 19.23 9.06
CA THR A 154 -2.77 18.50 8.99
C THR A 154 -3.84 19.17 9.87
N MET A 155 -3.47 19.66 11.05
CA MET A 155 -4.39 20.36 11.97
C MET A 155 -4.80 21.74 11.43
N ILE A 156 -3.85 22.51 10.89
CA ILE A 156 -4.07 23.90 10.46
C ILE A 156 -4.75 23.95 9.07
N LEU A 157 -4.24 23.15 8.13
CA LEU A 157 -4.72 23.18 6.74
C LEU A 157 -5.83 22.17 6.45
N GLY A 158 -6.11 21.25 7.38
CA GLY A 158 -7.12 20.21 7.26
C GLY A 158 -6.57 18.86 6.77
N LYS A 159 -7.17 17.78 7.29
CA LYS A 159 -6.75 16.40 7.03
C LYS A 159 -6.88 16.01 5.54
N ARG A 160 -8.02 16.34 4.92
CA ARG A 160 -8.36 15.99 3.53
C ARG A 160 -7.69 16.89 2.48
N ARG A 161 -7.09 17.98 2.91
CA ARG A 161 -6.43 18.93 2.00
C ARG A 161 -5.23 18.26 1.32
N ARG A 162 -5.11 18.45 0.00
CA ARG A 162 -3.99 17.97 -0.83
C ARG A 162 -3.08 19.15 -1.15
N VAL A 163 -2.16 19.46 -0.25
CA VAL A 163 -1.30 20.65 -0.35
C VAL A 163 -0.22 20.43 -1.39
N ASN A 164 -0.23 21.25 -2.44
CA ASN A 164 0.67 21.11 -3.60
C ASN A 164 2.14 21.07 -3.25
N TRP A 165 2.62 21.99 -2.40
CA TRP A 165 4.04 22.05 -2.07
C TRP A 165 4.50 20.84 -1.25
N VAL A 166 3.63 20.28 -0.40
CA VAL A 166 3.93 19.05 0.36
C VAL A 166 4.07 17.86 -0.59
N ASN A 167 3.11 17.67 -1.49
CA ASN A 167 3.16 16.62 -2.51
C ASN A 167 4.39 16.75 -3.41
N LYS A 168 4.71 17.97 -3.88
CA LYS A 168 5.92 18.25 -4.66
C LYS A 168 7.21 17.93 -3.90
N LEU A 169 7.26 18.24 -2.60
CA LEU A 169 8.44 17.92 -1.76
C LEU A 169 8.64 16.41 -1.65
N VAL A 170 7.56 15.64 -1.48
CA VAL A 170 7.60 14.17 -1.44
C VAL A 170 8.12 13.63 -2.77
N ASN A 171 7.52 14.01 -3.90
CA ASN A 171 7.93 13.56 -5.24
C ASN A 171 9.39 13.94 -5.56
N LYS A 172 9.79 15.17 -5.23
CA LYS A 172 11.17 15.63 -5.41
C LYS A 172 12.17 14.79 -4.59
N SER A 173 11.77 14.35 -3.39
CA SER A 173 12.63 13.51 -2.54
C SER A 173 12.90 12.15 -3.16
N PHE A 174 11.94 11.58 -3.89
CA PHE A 174 12.10 10.31 -4.60
C PHE A 174 12.99 10.44 -5.83
N ASN A 175 12.81 11.50 -6.64
CA ASN A 175 13.63 11.75 -7.83
C ASN A 175 15.06 12.25 -7.54
N LYS A 176 15.41 12.51 -6.28
CA LYS A 176 16.71 13.10 -5.90
C LYS A 176 17.93 12.30 -6.39
N ARG A 177 17.77 10.99 -6.64
CA ARG A 177 18.84 10.10 -7.09
C ARG A 177 18.77 9.76 -8.58
N ILE A 178 17.86 10.40 -9.31
CA ILE A 178 17.68 10.21 -10.74
C ILE A 178 18.37 11.37 -11.46
N ASP A 179 19.33 11.05 -12.31
CA ASP A 179 20.01 12.04 -13.13
C ASP A 179 19.08 12.50 -14.26
N ASN A 180 18.85 13.82 -14.38
CA ASN A 180 18.02 14.44 -15.40
C ASN A 180 16.63 13.80 -15.55
N PRO A 181 15.78 13.80 -14.51
CA PRO A 181 14.46 13.21 -14.58
C PRO A 181 13.59 13.96 -15.61
N LEU A 182 12.92 13.23 -16.49
CA LEU A 182 12.01 13.77 -17.51
C LEU A 182 10.59 13.98 -16.95
N THR A 183 10.23 13.25 -15.91
CA THR A 183 8.92 13.36 -15.23
C THR A 183 9.08 13.38 -13.71
N GLU A 184 8.02 13.75 -13.00
CA GLU A 184 7.97 13.65 -11.54
C GLU A 184 7.96 12.18 -11.02
N SER A 185 7.80 11.20 -11.92
CA SER A 185 7.62 9.78 -11.62
C SER A 185 8.78 8.87 -12.09
N ASP A 186 9.90 9.43 -12.55
CA ASP A 186 11.02 8.65 -13.10
C ASP A 186 11.66 7.72 -12.06
N TRP A 187 11.46 7.99 -10.77
CA TRP A 187 11.89 7.15 -9.66
C TRP A 187 11.18 5.79 -9.57
N ILE A 188 10.06 5.62 -10.28
CA ILE A 188 9.24 4.39 -10.25
C ILE A 188 9.98 3.20 -10.85
N SER A 189 10.69 3.40 -11.97
CA SER A 189 11.39 2.32 -12.68
C SER A 189 12.52 2.84 -13.53
N THR A 190 13.54 2.03 -13.75
CA THR A 190 14.58 2.25 -14.78
C THR A 190 14.05 1.97 -16.19
N ARG A 191 12.95 1.24 -16.30
CA ARG A 191 12.27 0.96 -17.57
C ARG A 191 11.34 2.11 -17.92
N ARG A 192 11.62 2.78 -19.03
CA ARG A 192 10.85 3.94 -19.48
C ARG A 192 9.39 3.62 -19.77
N ASP A 193 9.11 2.47 -20.37
CA ASP A 193 7.76 2.01 -20.66
C ASP A 193 6.90 1.86 -19.39
N GLU A 194 7.49 1.42 -18.26
CA GLU A 194 6.80 1.32 -16.97
C GLU A 194 6.51 2.69 -16.36
N VAL A 195 7.43 3.64 -16.49
CA VAL A 195 7.19 5.04 -16.08
C VAL A 195 6.06 5.64 -16.90
N GLU A 196 6.05 5.42 -18.22
CA GLU A 196 4.97 5.93 -19.09
C GLU A 196 3.62 5.32 -18.77
N LYS A 197 3.54 4.01 -18.49
CA LYS A 197 2.32 3.35 -18.03
C LYS A 197 1.78 4.02 -16.76
N PHE A 198 2.67 4.26 -15.78
CA PHE A 198 2.29 4.92 -14.53
C PHE A 198 1.79 6.35 -14.75
N VAL A 199 2.45 7.14 -15.58
CA VAL A 199 2.08 8.54 -15.85
C VAL A 199 0.77 8.67 -16.65
N LYS A 200 0.49 7.68 -17.52
CA LYS A 200 -0.74 7.64 -18.33
C LYS A 200 -1.95 7.08 -17.57
N ASP A 201 -1.71 6.40 -16.46
CA ASP A 201 -2.78 5.82 -15.66
C ASP A 201 -3.42 6.89 -14.75
N GLU A 202 -4.69 7.21 -14.99
CA GLU A 202 -5.44 8.21 -14.22
C GLU A 202 -5.62 7.86 -12.74
N TYR A 203 -5.46 6.57 -12.40
CA TYR A 203 -5.53 6.03 -11.04
C TYR A 203 -4.16 5.94 -10.36
N CYS A 204 -3.13 6.51 -10.98
CA CYS A 204 -1.77 6.57 -10.47
C CYS A 204 -1.25 8.02 -10.37
N GLY A 205 -0.27 8.25 -9.50
CA GLY A 205 0.41 9.55 -9.39
C GLY A 205 -0.45 10.72 -8.91
N PHE A 206 -1.66 10.47 -8.43
CA PHE A 206 -2.55 11.51 -7.92
C PHE A 206 -2.02 12.12 -6.61
N LYS A 207 -2.47 13.35 -6.32
CA LYS A 207 -2.10 14.03 -5.07
C LYS A 207 -2.80 13.39 -3.88
N VAL A 208 -2.03 13.17 -2.84
CA VAL A 208 -2.53 12.58 -1.60
C VAL A 208 -2.77 13.64 -0.53
N SER A 209 -3.65 13.32 0.42
CA SER A 209 -4.04 14.21 1.50
C SER A 209 -2.92 14.42 2.54
N ASN A 210 -3.00 15.53 3.28
CA ASN A 210 -2.08 15.78 4.39
C ASN A 210 -2.12 14.63 5.42
N GLN A 211 -3.31 14.09 5.69
CA GLN A 211 -3.48 12.97 6.63
C GLN A 211 -2.76 11.71 6.15
N LEU A 212 -2.87 11.36 4.86
CA LEU A 212 -2.19 10.20 4.32
C LEU A 212 -0.67 10.34 4.46
N ILE A 213 -0.10 11.51 4.10
CA ILE A 213 1.34 11.78 4.24
C ILE A 213 1.76 11.69 5.71
N TYR A 214 1.00 12.32 6.61
CA TYR A 214 1.26 12.29 8.05
C TYR A 214 1.28 10.85 8.59
N GLN A 215 0.26 10.05 8.27
CA GLN A 215 0.16 8.65 8.70
C GLN A 215 1.33 7.83 8.15
N THR A 216 1.67 7.99 6.87
CA THR A 216 2.78 7.27 6.24
C THR A 216 4.10 7.56 6.96
N VAL A 217 4.45 8.83 7.16
CA VAL A 217 5.71 9.22 7.85
C VAL A 217 5.71 8.75 9.30
N LYS A 218 4.59 8.87 10.01
CA LYS A 218 4.45 8.38 11.39
C LYS A 218 4.75 6.90 11.50
N PHE A 219 4.15 6.08 10.65
CA PHE A 219 4.29 4.62 10.71
C PHE A 219 5.61 4.12 10.09
N MET A 220 6.24 4.86 9.15
CA MET A 220 7.62 4.60 8.73
C MET A 220 8.60 4.58 9.91
N MET A 221 8.34 5.37 10.94
CA MET A 221 9.15 5.41 12.16
C MET A 221 8.76 4.33 13.17
N LEU A 222 7.45 4.18 13.42
CA LEU A 222 6.93 3.31 14.47
C LEU A 222 7.09 1.81 14.17
N THR A 223 7.02 1.41 12.91
CA THR A 223 7.06 0.00 12.50
C THR A 223 8.47 -0.57 12.32
N ILE A 224 9.52 0.17 12.64
CA ILE A 224 10.91 -0.31 12.61
C ILE A 224 11.45 -0.63 14.00
N GLU A 225 10.72 -0.31 15.05
CA GLU A 225 11.16 -0.58 16.41
C GLU A 225 10.69 -1.94 16.87
N PRO A 226 11.60 -2.80 17.38
CA PRO A 226 11.17 -3.99 18.07
C PRO A 226 10.33 -3.54 19.27
N LYS A 227 9.11 -4.03 19.39
CA LYS A 227 8.39 -3.99 20.66
C LYS A 227 9.06 -5.02 21.56
N CYS A 228 9.76 -4.54 22.61
CA CYS A 228 10.16 -5.39 23.72
C CYS A 228 8.93 -5.90 24.45
#